data_55303f5c157602a2939843cca739b346
#
_entry.id   55303f5c157602a2939843cca739b346
#
_cell.length_a   1.000
_cell.length_b   1.000
_cell.length_c   1.000
_cell.angle_alpha   90.00
_cell.angle_beta   90.00
_cell.angle_gamma   90.00
#
_symmetry.space_group_name_H-M   'P 1'
#
loop_
_entity.id
_entity.type
_entity.pdbx_description
1 polymer ?
#
loop_
_entity_poly.entity_id
_entity_poly.type
_entity_poly.pdbx_seq_one_letter_code
_entity_poly.pdbx_strand_id
1 'polypeptide(L)'
;MKNIKITYNPYLIKTSVLIEGKTPKPNSRLNFGKIRLQEWANNIADILVEESRDKNFQIEFVGLETDFEDLQAAISEAKDVSVSFIFKKKPSVEEVEHEVNRIFIDIQNGPIEKLRDHSIVEAFKKSKNQLFEVNVVATMSSGKSTLINALIDKKLMPVANMATTATIVRIIDTEQDNFSAKAYDKNGKVIREDSNIIYKTMKEWNSDESISSIDIYGRIPCVKSAGMKLVLVDTPGPNNSRDPHHQQMTYRMLENSDKSLVLFVMNGTQLNVNDEKNFMDYVCDCMAKGGKQSRERYIFAINKMDSFNPEDESPEDALKQAKNVLEDNRILYPNIFPVSAQAALEARTQPLIHNVKDSYANVLRNFKEFAFDDYYEYNHLPISVQKRMESLLVNADEDLNIEIHSGIVSIEQAISLYVNKYARTQKVRDLVDTFNNRLNELKA
;
A
#
# COMPACT_ATOMS: atom_id res chain seq x y z
N MET A 1 32.76 -18.79 11.42
CA MET A 1 31.39 -18.24 11.46
C MET A 1 31.36 -17.15 12.51
N LYS A 2 31.01 -15.93 12.16
CA LYS A 2 30.95 -14.80 13.09
C LYS A 2 29.56 -14.52 13.57
N ASN A 3 29.42 -14.16 14.83
CA ASN A 3 28.12 -13.80 15.42
C ASN A 3 27.86 -12.33 15.23
N ILE A 4 26.73 -12.02 14.55
CA ILE A 4 26.25 -10.68 14.28
C ILE A 4 24.92 -10.51 15.00
N LYS A 5 24.77 -9.43 15.78
CA LYS A 5 23.48 -9.08 16.34
C LYS A 5 23.01 -7.76 15.75
N ILE A 6 21.85 -7.80 15.11
CA ILE A 6 21.19 -6.63 14.53
C ILE A 6 19.90 -6.37 15.32
N THR A 7 19.79 -5.17 15.90
CA THR A 7 18.56 -4.72 16.55
C THR A 7 18.01 -3.52 15.78
N TYR A 8 16.79 -3.63 15.28
CA TYR A 8 16.12 -2.55 14.56
C TYR A 8 14.87 -2.09 15.29
N ASN A 9 14.69 -0.78 15.35
CA ASN A 9 13.50 -0.12 15.88
C ASN A 9 12.88 0.75 14.79
N PRO A 10 11.77 0.33 14.15
CA PRO A 10 11.15 1.07 13.06
C PRO A 10 10.48 2.37 13.51
N TYR A 11 10.08 2.48 14.77
CA TYR A 11 9.46 3.70 15.31
C TYR A 11 10.47 4.83 15.48
N LEU A 12 11.69 4.51 15.90
CA LEU A 12 12.79 5.48 16.06
C LEU A 12 13.69 5.57 14.84
N ILE A 13 13.48 4.68 13.85
CA ILE A 13 14.36 4.49 12.69
C ILE A 13 15.80 4.34 13.18
N LYS A 14 16.03 3.39 14.08
CA LYS A 14 17.33 3.19 14.72
C LYS A 14 17.79 1.76 14.62
N THR A 15 18.99 1.59 14.06
CA THR A 15 19.67 0.31 13.97
C THR A 15 20.85 0.26 14.94
N SER A 16 21.06 -0.88 15.56
CA SER A 16 22.26 -1.21 16.32
C SER A 16 22.81 -2.54 15.80
N VAL A 17 24.09 -2.56 15.45
CA VAL A 17 24.81 -3.76 15.02
C VAL A 17 25.91 -4.07 16.01
N LEU A 18 26.07 -5.34 16.37
CA LEU A 18 27.21 -5.86 17.16
C LEU A 18 27.87 -6.98 16.38
N ILE A 19 29.18 -6.96 16.30
CA ILE A 19 30.04 -8.05 15.78
C ILE A 19 30.75 -8.69 16.94
N GLU A 20 30.55 -9.99 17.16
CA GLU A 20 31.12 -10.70 18.31
C GLU A 20 30.88 -9.95 19.64
N GLY A 21 29.66 -9.39 19.80
CA GLY A 21 29.25 -8.64 20.99
C GLY A 21 29.85 -7.23 21.11
N LYS A 22 30.65 -6.78 20.15
CA LYS A 22 31.27 -5.44 20.15
C LYS A 22 30.62 -4.50 19.17
N THR A 23 30.50 -3.23 19.54
CA THR A 23 30.03 -2.16 18.64
C THR A 23 31.04 -1.90 17.52
N PRO A 24 30.61 -1.67 16.27
CA PRO A 24 31.48 -1.26 15.18
C PRO A 24 32.24 0.03 15.50
N LYS A 25 33.36 0.24 14.80
CA LYS A 25 34.13 1.49 14.92
C LYS A 25 33.27 2.69 14.48
N PRO A 26 33.55 3.92 14.99
CA PRO A 26 32.77 5.10 14.64
C PRO A 26 32.65 5.39 13.14
N ASN A 27 33.66 5.04 12.35
CA ASN A 27 33.69 5.21 10.89
C ASN A 27 33.23 3.97 10.11
N SER A 28 32.67 2.96 10.77
CA SER A 28 32.16 1.76 10.13
C SER A 28 30.88 2.06 9.31
N ARG A 29 30.74 1.43 8.16
CA ARG A 29 29.54 1.45 7.33
C ARG A 29 28.33 0.78 7.98
N LEU A 30 28.54 0.04 9.08
CA LEU A 30 27.46 -0.57 9.90
C LEU A 30 26.78 0.45 10.85
N ASN A 31 27.23 1.69 10.88
CA ASN A 31 26.59 2.77 11.63
C ASN A 31 25.54 3.47 10.78
N PHE A 32 24.38 2.85 10.62
CA PHE A 32 23.32 3.30 9.70
C PHE A 32 22.60 4.59 10.12
N GLY A 33 22.85 5.11 11.32
CA GLY A 33 22.22 6.34 11.77
C GLY A 33 20.68 6.25 11.83
N LYS A 34 19.99 7.26 11.26
CA LYS A 34 18.53 7.33 11.15
C LYS A 34 18.07 6.95 9.73
N ILE A 35 18.45 5.77 9.29
CA ILE A 35 18.11 5.23 7.96
C ILE A 35 17.24 3.96 8.17
N ARG A 36 16.19 3.82 7.38
CA ARG A 36 15.31 2.64 7.43
C ARG A 36 16.06 1.38 7.02
N LEU A 37 15.68 0.25 7.64
CA LEU A 37 16.27 -1.06 7.33
C LEU A 37 16.22 -1.34 5.82
N GLN A 38 15.11 -1.06 5.19
CA GLN A 38 14.87 -1.32 3.76
C GLN A 38 15.82 -0.58 2.82
N GLU A 39 16.48 0.47 3.27
CA GLU A 39 17.43 1.25 2.46
C GLU A 39 18.85 0.67 2.50
N TRP A 40 19.22 -0.02 3.59
CA TRP A 40 20.56 -0.56 3.74
C TRP A 40 20.64 -2.10 3.68
N ALA A 41 19.51 -2.80 3.83
CA ALA A 41 19.49 -4.26 3.91
C ALA A 41 20.14 -4.94 2.69
N ASN A 42 19.91 -4.43 1.48
CA ASN A 42 20.49 -5.02 0.26
C ASN A 42 22.02 -4.97 0.20
N ASN A 43 22.65 -4.08 0.97
CA ASN A 43 24.10 -3.95 1.00
C ASN A 43 24.74 -4.59 2.24
N ILE A 44 23.94 -5.13 3.17
CA ILE A 44 24.43 -5.59 4.48
C ILE A 44 25.42 -6.75 4.36
N ALA A 45 25.17 -7.69 3.45
CA ALA A 45 26.04 -8.83 3.25
C ALA A 45 27.46 -8.39 2.84
N ASP A 46 27.57 -7.50 1.87
CA ASP A 46 28.83 -6.95 1.41
C ASP A 46 29.55 -6.17 2.51
N ILE A 47 28.81 -5.33 3.23
CA ILE A 47 29.36 -4.55 4.35
C ILE A 47 29.89 -5.48 5.46
N LEU A 48 29.16 -6.55 5.79
CA LEU A 48 29.61 -7.52 6.78
C LEU A 48 30.87 -8.25 6.34
N VAL A 49 30.98 -8.63 5.06
CA VAL A 49 32.20 -9.26 4.52
C VAL A 49 33.40 -8.29 4.58
N GLU A 50 33.21 -7.04 4.15
CA GLU A 50 34.28 -6.03 4.20
C GLU A 50 34.77 -5.75 5.62
N GLU A 51 33.84 -5.53 6.56
CA GLU A 51 34.17 -5.16 7.95
C GLU A 51 34.71 -6.33 8.77
N SER A 52 34.23 -7.54 8.53
CA SER A 52 34.57 -8.72 9.32
C SER A 52 35.63 -9.61 8.68
N ARG A 53 35.87 -9.50 7.37
CA ARG A 53 36.74 -10.40 6.58
C ARG A 53 36.35 -11.88 6.70
N ASP A 54 35.06 -12.16 6.87
CA ASP A 54 34.47 -13.50 6.95
C ASP A 54 33.28 -13.57 5.97
N LYS A 55 32.95 -14.77 5.51
CA LYS A 55 31.81 -15.03 4.62
C LYS A 55 30.74 -15.89 5.29
N ASN A 56 30.96 -16.33 6.51
CA ASN A 56 30.05 -17.20 7.25
C ASN A 56 29.55 -16.48 8.51
N PHE A 57 28.24 -16.23 8.57
CA PHE A 57 27.62 -15.47 9.66
C PHE A 57 26.50 -16.22 10.34
N GLN A 58 26.36 -16.01 11.64
CA GLN A 58 25.13 -16.25 12.38
C GLN A 58 24.55 -14.88 12.75
N ILE A 59 23.38 -14.55 12.20
CA ILE A 59 22.75 -13.25 12.42
C ILE A 59 21.57 -13.42 13.39
N GLU A 60 21.71 -12.86 14.59
CA GLU A 60 20.60 -12.66 15.52
C GLU A 60 19.90 -11.35 15.16
N PHE A 61 18.69 -11.42 14.64
CA PHE A 61 17.86 -10.24 14.38
C PHE A 61 16.83 -10.03 15.47
N VAL A 62 16.75 -8.80 15.99
CA VAL A 62 15.77 -8.36 17.01
C VAL A 62 14.94 -7.22 16.45
N GLY A 63 13.68 -7.47 16.13
CA GLY A 63 12.81 -6.47 15.46
C GLY A 63 11.42 -7.01 15.14
N LEU A 64 10.73 -6.34 14.23
CA LEU A 64 9.45 -6.79 13.69
C LEU A 64 9.68 -7.93 12.68
N GLU A 65 8.66 -8.76 12.51
CA GLU A 65 8.70 -9.89 11.59
C GLU A 65 8.86 -9.44 10.13
N THR A 66 8.13 -8.40 9.71
CA THR A 66 8.22 -7.82 8.38
C THR A 66 9.62 -7.25 8.06
N ASP A 67 10.29 -6.65 9.05
CA ASP A 67 11.66 -6.17 8.89
C ASP A 67 12.66 -7.34 8.79
N PHE A 68 12.41 -8.43 9.53
CA PHE A 68 13.22 -9.63 9.45
C PHE A 68 13.12 -10.30 8.07
N GLU A 69 11.91 -10.37 7.51
CA GLU A 69 11.68 -10.90 6.16
C GLU A 69 12.42 -10.09 5.10
N ASP A 70 12.40 -8.76 5.20
CA ASP A 70 13.17 -7.88 4.31
C ASP A 70 14.67 -8.14 4.40
N LEU A 71 15.19 -8.33 5.61
CA LEU A 71 16.59 -8.64 5.82
C LEU A 71 16.97 -10.01 5.24
N GLN A 72 16.12 -11.03 5.44
CA GLN A 72 16.33 -12.36 4.89
C GLN A 72 16.32 -12.33 3.35
N ALA A 73 15.34 -11.69 2.75
CA ALA A 73 15.24 -11.55 1.30
C ALA A 73 16.49 -10.87 0.73
N ALA A 74 16.92 -9.77 1.32
CA ALA A 74 18.11 -9.03 0.88
C ALA A 74 19.40 -9.86 0.97
N ILE A 75 19.57 -10.67 2.02
CA ILE A 75 20.74 -11.50 2.19
C ILE A 75 20.71 -12.74 1.29
N SER A 76 19.51 -13.29 0.99
CA SER A 76 19.38 -14.44 0.10
C SER A 76 19.81 -14.14 -1.34
N GLU A 77 19.75 -12.88 -1.76
CA GLU A 77 20.25 -12.41 -3.05
C GLU A 77 21.78 -12.28 -3.12
N ALA A 78 22.45 -12.27 -1.96
CA ALA A 78 23.91 -12.12 -1.90
C ALA A 78 24.64 -13.41 -2.31
N LYS A 79 25.53 -13.29 -3.28
CA LYS A 79 26.38 -14.42 -3.73
C LYS A 79 27.54 -14.62 -2.76
N ASP A 80 27.94 -15.88 -2.56
CA ASP A 80 29.14 -16.25 -1.80
C ASP A 80 29.12 -15.96 -0.29
N VAL A 81 27.96 -15.77 0.32
CA VAL A 81 27.82 -15.57 1.78
C VAL A 81 26.94 -16.67 2.35
N SER A 82 27.39 -17.31 3.44
CA SER A 82 26.59 -18.30 4.16
C SER A 82 26.05 -17.66 5.45
N VAL A 83 24.74 -17.63 5.60
CA VAL A 83 24.10 -17.01 6.76
C VAL A 83 23.09 -17.95 7.41
N SER A 84 23.21 -18.12 8.73
CA SER A 84 22.17 -18.69 9.58
C SER A 84 21.50 -17.58 10.38
N PHE A 85 20.18 -17.69 10.56
CA PHE A 85 19.40 -16.66 11.26
C PHE A 85 18.83 -17.16 12.59
N ILE A 86 18.86 -16.28 13.58
CA ILE A 86 18.11 -16.39 14.83
C ILE A 86 17.19 -15.17 14.90
N PHE A 87 15.87 -15.38 14.88
CA PHE A 87 14.91 -14.29 14.98
C PHE A 87 14.39 -14.13 16.40
N LYS A 88 14.50 -12.92 16.94
CA LYS A 88 13.88 -12.51 18.22
C LYS A 88 12.81 -11.47 17.95
N LYS A 89 11.56 -11.91 17.88
CA LYS A 89 10.39 -11.09 17.62
C LYS A 89 10.21 -10.01 18.68
N LYS A 90 9.99 -8.78 18.26
CA LYS A 90 9.50 -7.67 19.08
C LYS A 90 7.97 -7.62 19.00
N PRO A 91 7.29 -6.94 19.96
CA PRO A 91 5.87 -6.72 19.89
C PRO A 91 5.46 -6.15 18.53
N SER A 92 4.36 -6.66 17.98
CA SER A 92 3.78 -6.18 16.73
C SER A 92 3.37 -4.71 16.83
N VAL A 93 3.17 -4.05 15.69
CA VAL A 93 2.68 -2.66 15.67
C VAL A 93 1.35 -2.54 16.40
N GLU A 94 0.48 -3.54 16.26
CA GLU A 94 -0.82 -3.59 16.92
C GLU A 94 -0.69 -3.67 18.46
N GLU A 95 0.19 -4.54 18.95
CA GLU A 95 0.48 -4.64 20.39
C GLU A 95 1.06 -3.34 20.93
N VAL A 96 1.93 -2.68 20.20
CA VAL A 96 2.51 -1.38 20.60
C VAL A 96 1.44 -0.29 20.58
N GLU A 97 0.58 -0.21 19.56
CA GLU A 97 -0.55 0.74 19.53
C GLU A 97 -1.51 0.53 20.70
N HIS A 98 -1.80 -0.72 21.03
CA HIS A 98 -2.65 -1.05 22.18
C HIS A 98 -2.01 -0.57 23.49
N GLU A 99 -0.73 -0.80 23.68
CA GLU A 99 0.01 -0.37 24.87
C GLU A 99 0.10 1.17 24.97
N VAL A 100 0.34 1.87 23.86
CA VAL A 100 0.33 3.35 23.81
C VAL A 100 -1.05 3.89 24.21
N ASN A 101 -2.15 3.28 23.71
CA ASN A 101 -3.50 3.66 24.10
C ASN A 101 -3.75 3.40 25.60
N ARG A 102 -3.29 2.27 26.13
CA ARG A 102 -3.42 1.94 27.57
C ARG A 102 -2.71 2.96 28.42
N ILE A 103 -1.44 3.27 28.12
CA ILE A 103 -0.65 4.28 28.83
C ILE A 103 -1.34 5.65 28.78
N PHE A 104 -1.90 6.03 27.62
CA PHE A 104 -2.63 7.28 27.51
C PHE A 104 -3.84 7.33 28.43
N ILE A 105 -4.63 6.27 28.50
CA ILE A 105 -5.80 6.16 29.40
C ILE A 105 -5.35 6.23 30.87
N ASP A 106 -4.28 5.52 31.24
CA ASP A 106 -3.72 5.54 32.59
C ASP A 106 -3.28 6.96 33.00
N ILE A 107 -2.68 7.70 32.06
CA ILE A 107 -2.28 9.09 32.28
C ILE A 107 -3.50 10.01 32.46
N GLN A 108 -4.53 9.82 31.64
CA GLN A 108 -5.77 10.61 31.76
C GLN A 108 -6.51 10.37 33.09
N ASN A 109 -6.39 9.17 33.65
CA ASN A 109 -6.95 8.82 34.97
C ASN A 109 -5.97 9.05 36.14
N GLY A 110 -4.73 9.47 35.83
CA GLY A 110 -3.65 9.67 36.81
C GLY A 110 -3.78 10.97 37.62
N PRO A 111 -2.93 11.14 38.63
CA PRO A 111 -3.00 12.28 39.55
C PRO A 111 -2.47 13.61 38.97
N ILE A 112 -1.81 13.58 37.81
CA ILE A 112 -1.15 14.75 37.24
C ILE A 112 -2.13 15.51 36.34
N GLU A 113 -2.72 16.58 36.87
CA GLU A 113 -3.76 17.35 36.16
C GLU A 113 -3.27 17.96 34.85
N LYS A 114 -2.02 18.46 34.81
CA LYS A 114 -1.40 19.05 33.60
C LYS A 114 -1.36 18.06 32.40
N LEU A 115 -1.31 16.77 32.65
CA LEU A 115 -1.31 15.73 31.59
C LEU A 115 -2.71 15.41 31.04
N ARG A 116 -3.76 15.94 31.68
CA ARG A 116 -5.16 15.83 31.24
C ARG A 116 -5.64 17.06 30.46
N ASP A 117 -4.73 17.96 30.13
CA ASP A 117 -5.04 19.16 29.34
C ASP A 117 -5.75 18.79 28.02
N HIS A 118 -6.76 19.58 27.69
CA HIS A 118 -7.58 19.37 26.49
C HIS A 118 -6.72 19.32 25.22
N SER A 119 -5.66 20.10 25.13
CA SER A 119 -4.76 20.14 23.98
C SER A 119 -4.02 18.82 23.77
N ILE A 120 -3.65 18.13 24.87
CA ILE A 120 -3.02 16.79 24.82
C ILE A 120 -4.03 15.76 24.31
N VAL A 121 -5.26 15.81 24.84
CA VAL A 121 -6.32 14.88 24.43
C VAL A 121 -6.66 15.06 22.96
N GLU A 122 -6.82 16.26 22.49
CA GLU A 122 -7.12 16.55 21.08
C GLU A 122 -5.96 16.18 20.15
N ALA A 123 -4.72 16.47 20.53
CA ALA A 123 -3.55 16.05 19.76
C ALA A 123 -3.45 14.52 19.64
N PHE A 124 -3.70 13.80 20.73
CA PHE A 124 -3.73 12.33 20.72
C PHE A 124 -4.85 11.79 19.84
N LYS A 125 -6.07 12.31 19.99
CA LYS A 125 -7.22 11.92 19.14
C LYS A 125 -6.95 12.19 17.66
N LYS A 126 -6.36 13.34 17.32
CA LYS A 126 -6.00 13.68 15.94
C LYS A 126 -5.01 12.69 15.35
N SER A 127 -3.93 12.36 16.08
CA SER A 127 -2.95 11.38 15.63
C SER A 127 -3.53 9.97 15.56
N LYS A 128 -4.39 9.60 16.52
CA LYS A 128 -5.09 8.29 16.51
C LYS A 128 -6.00 8.11 15.30
N ASN A 129 -6.70 9.18 14.90
CA ASN A 129 -7.65 9.19 13.77
C ASN A 129 -6.99 9.59 12.45
N GLN A 130 -5.67 9.47 12.34
CA GLN A 130 -4.96 9.79 11.11
C GLN A 130 -5.45 8.89 9.97
N LEU A 131 -5.78 9.53 8.84
CA LEU A 131 -6.18 8.85 7.61
C LEU A 131 -4.94 8.39 6.83
N PHE A 132 -5.06 7.27 6.15
CA PHE A 132 -4.06 6.80 5.20
C PHE A 132 -4.68 6.76 3.80
N GLU A 133 -4.10 7.50 2.87
CA GLU A 133 -4.64 7.63 1.52
C GLU A 133 -4.01 6.61 0.56
N VAL A 134 -4.86 5.92 -0.19
CA VAL A 134 -4.49 5.15 -1.38
C VAL A 134 -4.97 5.92 -2.59
N ASN A 135 -4.03 6.58 -3.25
CA ASN A 135 -4.31 7.37 -4.45
C ASN A 135 -4.38 6.45 -5.66
N VAL A 136 -5.58 6.28 -6.21
CA VAL A 136 -5.80 5.44 -7.39
C VAL A 136 -5.64 6.30 -8.64
N VAL A 137 -4.55 6.07 -9.33
CA VAL A 137 -4.21 6.78 -10.58
C VAL A 137 -4.29 5.79 -11.74
N ALA A 138 -4.60 6.24 -12.92
CA ALA A 138 -4.82 5.32 -14.03
C ALA A 138 -4.52 5.91 -15.39
N THR A 139 -4.10 5.04 -16.30
CA THR A 139 -4.12 5.31 -17.74
C THR A 139 -5.57 5.36 -18.25
N MET A 140 -5.77 5.96 -19.40
CA MET A 140 -7.10 6.06 -19.98
C MET A 140 -7.71 4.68 -20.22
N SER A 141 -8.99 4.53 -19.90
CA SER A 141 -9.74 3.26 -20.06
C SER A 141 -9.13 2.02 -19.38
N SER A 142 -8.29 2.20 -18.37
CA SER A 142 -7.65 1.09 -17.63
C SER A 142 -8.58 0.32 -16.70
N GLY A 143 -9.79 0.79 -16.45
CA GLY A 143 -10.74 0.16 -15.53
C GLY A 143 -10.59 0.59 -14.07
N LYS A 144 -10.05 1.79 -13.81
CA LYS A 144 -9.88 2.37 -12.46
C LYS A 144 -11.13 2.29 -11.60
N SER A 145 -12.28 2.79 -12.08
CA SER A 145 -13.54 2.76 -11.32
C SER A 145 -14.02 1.32 -11.05
N THR A 146 -13.75 0.39 -11.94
CA THR A 146 -14.05 -1.04 -11.71
C THR A 146 -13.19 -1.60 -10.60
N LEU A 147 -11.88 -1.28 -10.57
CA LEU A 147 -10.97 -1.70 -9.52
C LEU A 147 -11.36 -1.11 -8.16
N ILE A 148 -11.70 0.18 -8.11
CA ILE A 148 -12.21 0.82 -6.89
C ILE A 148 -13.49 0.11 -6.41
N ASN A 149 -14.44 -0.16 -7.30
CA ASN A 149 -15.65 -0.89 -6.97
C ASN A 149 -15.36 -2.30 -6.42
N ALA A 150 -14.37 -2.99 -6.98
CA ALA A 150 -13.93 -4.28 -6.46
C ALA A 150 -13.31 -4.17 -5.06
N LEU A 151 -12.51 -3.13 -4.79
CA LEU A 151 -11.89 -2.90 -3.47
C LEU A 151 -12.93 -2.55 -2.38
N ILE A 152 -14.07 -1.99 -2.74
CA ILE A 152 -15.15 -1.64 -1.78
C ILE A 152 -16.32 -2.65 -1.78
N ASP A 153 -16.20 -3.77 -2.51
CA ASP A 153 -17.23 -4.81 -2.68
C ASP A 153 -18.60 -4.26 -3.12
N LYS A 154 -18.61 -3.19 -3.93
CA LYS A 154 -19.86 -2.52 -4.32
C LYS A 154 -19.76 -1.81 -5.66
N LYS A 155 -20.78 -1.97 -6.51
CA LYS A 155 -20.95 -1.17 -7.74
C LYS A 155 -21.45 0.22 -7.40
N LEU A 156 -20.54 1.13 -7.03
CA LEU A 156 -20.88 2.50 -6.64
C LEU A 156 -20.28 3.53 -7.59
N MET A 157 -18.99 3.39 -7.94
CA MET A 157 -18.31 4.30 -8.84
C MET A 157 -18.78 4.11 -10.29
N PRO A 158 -19.18 5.19 -10.99
CA PRO A 158 -19.57 5.09 -12.39
C PRO A 158 -18.40 4.69 -13.28
N VAL A 159 -18.63 3.70 -14.12
CA VAL A 159 -17.68 3.30 -15.17
C VAL A 159 -18.03 4.09 -16.43
N ALA A 160 -17.18 5.02 -16.84
CA ALA A 160 -17.38 5.83 -18.02
C ALA A 160 -16.30 5.51 -19.07
N ASN A 161 -16.74 5.29 -20.33
CA ASN A 161 -15.84 5.12 -21.47
C ASN A 161 -15.31 6.45 -22.04
N MET A 162 -15.81 7.57 -21.57
CA MET A 162 -15.38 8.92 -21.94
C MET A 162 -14.95 9.68 -20.69
N ALA A 163 -13.96 10.55 -20.86
CA ALA A 163 -13.52 11.48 -19.83
C ALA A 163 -14.69 12.36 -19.36
N THR A 164 -15.34 11.95 -18.29
CA THR A 164 -16.41 12.71 -17.66
C THR A 164 -15.87 13.32 -16.39
N THR A 165 -16.12 14.59 -16.21
CA THR A 165 -15.91 15.44 -15.03
C THR A 165 -14.69 15.15 -14.14
N ALA A 166 -13.97 16.19 -13.86
CA ALA A 166 -12.80 16.23 -13.01
C ALA A 166 -13.12 16.20 -11.49
N THR A 167 -14.19 15.54 -11.08
CA THR A 167 -14.60 15.43 -9.67
C THR A 167 -13.70 14.47 -8.93
N ILE A 168 -13.11 14.94 -7.84
CA ILE A 168 -12.32 14.08 -6.93
C ILE A 168 -13.27 13.34 -6.02
N VAL A 169 -13.16 12.01 -6.00
CA VAL A 169 -13.96 11.17 -5.09
C VAL A 169 -13.05 10.56 -4.04
N ARG A 170 -13.42 10.71 -2.78
CA ARG A 170 -12.73 10.11 -1.63
C ARG A 170 -13.67 9.12 -0.95
N ILE A 171 -13.26 7.87 -0.85
CA ILE A 171 -14.01 6.84 -0.15
C ILE A 171 -13.29 6.60 1.17
N ILE A 172 -13.94 6.98 2.26
CA ILE A 172 -13.38 7.00 3.62
C ILE A 172 -13.92 5.79 4.36
N ASP A 173 -13.01 4.93 4.84
CA ASP A 173 -13.35 3.74 5.60
C ASP A 173 -14.04 4.08 6.91
N THR A 174 -15.17 3.44 7.12
CA THR A 174 -15.96 3.52 8.35
C THR A 174 -16.45 2.13 8.74
N GLU A 175 -16.98 1.99 9.97
CA GLU A 175 -17.57 0.73 10.44
C GLU A 175 -18.99 0.47 9.86
N GLN A 176 -19.51 1.41 9.05
CA GLN A 176 -20.88 1.34 8.53
C GLN A 176 -20.91 0.55 7.21
N ASP A 177 -21.81 -0.42 7.12
CA ASP A 177 -22.02 -1.20 5.89
C ASP A 177 -22.79 -0.37 4.82
N ASN A 178 -23.57 0.62 5.23
CA ASN A 178 -24.23 1.54 4.32
C ASN A 178 -23.31 2.68 3.91
N PHE A 179 -23.29 3.00 2.61
CA PHE A 179 -22.52 4.11 2.10
C PHE A 179 -23.34 5.39 2.14
N SER A 180 -22.83 6.42 2.82
CA SER A 180 -23.34 7.79 2.79
C SER A 180 -22.37 8.70 2.06
N ALA A 181 -22.83 9.84 1.56
CA ALA A 181 -21.96 10.75 0.83
C ALA A 181 -22.29 12.21 1.06
N LYS A 182 -21.27 13.07 0.88
CA LYS A 182 -21.36 14.52 0.87
C LYS A 182 -20.66 15.05 -0.38
N ALA A 183 -21.35 15.94 -1.10
CA ALA A 183 -20.78 16.64 -2.24
C ALA A 183 -20.49 18.10 -1.88
N TYR A 184 -19.34 18.58 -2.36
CA TYR A 184 -18.81 19.90 -2.05
C TYR A 184 -18.64 20.73 -3.33
N ASP A 185 -18.88 22.03 -3.22
CA ASP A 185 -18.55 23.00 -4.24
C ASP A 185 -17.05 23.37 -4.24
N LYS A 186 -16.65 24.25 -5.14
CA LYS A 186 -15.24 24.74 -5.26
C LYS A 186 -14.74 25.47 -4.02
N ASN A 187 -15.63 25.93 -3.15
CA ASN A 187 -15.31 26.63 -1.90
C ASN A 187 -15.26 25.66 -0.69
N GLY A 188 -15.48 24.37 -0.90
CA GLY A 188 -15.52 23.36 0.16
C GLY A 188 -16.84 23.37 0.95
N LYS A 189 -17.89 24.03 0.45
CA LYS A 189 -19.20 24.02 1.08
C LYS A 189 -19.98 22.79 0.66
N VAL A 190 -20.61 22.11 1.61
CA VAL A 190 -21.52 20.98 1.34
C VAL A 190 -22.75 21.52 0.58
N ILE A 191 -23.01 20.97 -0.59
CA ILE A 191 -24.14 21.31 -1.45
C ILE A 191 -25.16 20.19 -1.61
N ARG A 192 -24.74 18.94 -1.36
CA ARG A 192 -25.64 17.77 -1.34
C ARG A 192 -25.17 16.78 -0.28
N GLU A 193 -26.13 16.06 0.30
CA GLU A 193 -25.87 14.93 1.21
C GLU A 193 -26.84 13.78 0.86
N ASP A 194 -26.34 12.55 0.95
CA ASP A 194 -27.13 11.33 0.81
C ASP A 194 -26.72 10.33 1.88
N SER A 195 -27.67 9.85 2.66
CA SER A 195 -27.42 8.88 3.75
C SER A 195 -27.28 7.44 3.26
N ASN A 196 -27.66 7.15 2.02
CA ASN A 196 -27.54 5.82 1.41
C ASN A 196 -27.32 5.96 -0.11
N ILE A 197 -26.11 6.43 -0.46
CA ILE A 197 -25.77 6.67 -1.86
C ILE A 197 -25.72 5.39 -2.68
N ILE A 198 -26.33 5.44 -3.86
CA ILE A 198 -26.38 4.35 -4.83
C ILE A 198 -25.73 4.77 -6.15
N TYR A 199 -25.46 3.80 -7.00
CA TYR A 199 -24.83 4.00 -8.32
C TYR A 199 -25.50 5.10 -9.15
N LYS A 200 -26.86 5.15 -9.17
CA LYS A 200 -27.61 6.15 -9.95
C LYS A 200 -27.32 7.55 -9.43
N THR A 201 -27.43 7.77 -8.13
CA THR A 201 -27.15 9.08 -7.51
C THR A 201 -25.69 9.48 -7.74
N MET A 202 -24.76 8.54 -7.59
CA MET A 202 -23.34 8.79 -7.82
C MET A 202 -23.07 9.21 -9.27
N LYS A 203 -23.75 8.59 -10.25
CA LYS A 203 -23.63 8.95 -11.65
C LYS A 203 -24.17 10.36 -11.92
N GLU A 204 -25.30 10.74 -11.31
CA GLU A 204 -25.87 12.08 -11.39
C GLU A 204 -24.93 13.14 -10.79
N TRP A 205 -24.38 12.86 -9.60
CA TRP A 205 -23.46 13.78 -8.93
C TRP A 205 -22.14 13.95 -9.69
N ASN A 206 -21.61 12.87 -10.23
CA ASN A 206 -20.36 12.90 -11.01
C ASN A 206 -20.49 13.67 -12.34
N SER A 207 -21.73 13.92 -12.80
CA SER A 207 -22.01 14.69 -14.03
C SER A 207 -22.39 16.15 -13.74
N ASP A 208 -22.46 16.55 -12.48
CA ASP A 208 -22.87 17.90 -12.07
C ASP A 208 -21.65 18.81 -11.92
N GLU A 209 -21.51 19.79 -12.80
CA GLU A 209 -20.39 20.75 -12.84
C GLU A 209 -20.29 21.64 -11.58
N SER A 210 -21.35 21.74 -10.78
CA SER A 210 -21.35 22.45 -9.50
C SER A 210 -20.60 21.68 -8.40
N ILE A 211 -20.39 20.38 -8.57
CA ILE A 211 -19.70 19.50 -7.62
C ILE A 211 -18.21 19.43 -7.96
N SER A 212 -17.38 19.85 -7.02
CA SER A 212 -15.91 19.80 -7.13
C SER A 212 -15.34 18.53 -6.52
N SER A 213 -15.90 18.06 -5.39
CA SER A 213 -15.47 16.82 -4.75
C SER A 213 -16.61 16.09 -4.05
N ILE A 214 -16.45 14.78 -3.87
CA ILE A 214 -17.42 13.92 -3.20
C ILE A 214 -16.66 13.09 -2.15
N ASP A 215 -17.06 13.19 -0.89
CA ASP A 215 -16.65 12.31 0.18
C ASP A 215 -17.71 11.25 0.41
N ILE A 216 -17.33 9.99 0.29
CA ILE A 216 -18.16 8.81 0.52
C ILE A 216 -17.67 8.14 1.81
N TYR A 217 -18.60 7.80 2.68
CA TYR A 217 -18.33 7.14 3.96
C TYR A 217 -18.97 5.77 3.95
N GLY A 218 -18.17 4.72 4.12
CA GLY A 218 -18.63 3.35 4.12
C GLY A 218 -17.50 2.39 4.43
N ARG A 219 -17.81 1.11 4.63
CA ARG A 219 -16.83 0.09 4.94
C ARG A 219 -15.98 -0.25 3.71
N ILE A 220 -14.66 -0.29 3.88
CA ILE A 220 -13.72 -0.81 2.89
C ILE A 220 -13.21 -2.17 3.41
N PRO A 221 -13.78 -3.30 2.95
CA PRO A 221 -13.53 -4.60 3.56
C PRO A 221 -12.15 -5.18 3.22
N CYS A 222 -11.57 -4.75 2.12
CA CYS A 222 -10.34 -5.29 1.55
C CYS A 222 -9.09 -5.06 2.40
N VAL A 223 -9.05 -4.01 3.20
CA VAL A 223 -7.89 -3.71 4.05
C VAL A 223 -8.32 -3.71 5.51
N LYS A 224 -8.19 -4.85 6.16
CA LYS A 224 -8.30 -4.96 7.62
C LYS A 224 -7.08 -4.26 8.26
N SER A 225 -7.00 -2.96 8.08
CA SER A 225 -5.99 -2.13 8.73
C SER A 225 -6.45 -1.82 10.14
N ALA A 226 -6.32 -2.79 11.06
CA ALA A 226 -6.57 -2.52 12.46
C ALA A 226 -5.79 -1.25 12.87
N GLY A 227 -6.49 -0.20 13.25
CA GLY A 227 -5.91 1.03 13.78
C GLY A 227 -5.64 2.18 12.80
N MET A 228 -5.82 2.03 11.48
CA MET A 228 -5.80 3.15 10.53
C MET A 228 -7.08 3.21 9.71
N LYS A 229 -7.60 4.40 9.48
CA LYS A 229 -8.72 4.62 8.54
C LYS A 229 -8.15 4.79 7.14
N LEU A 230 -8.55 3.90 6.24
CA LEU A 230 -8.17 3.97 4.84
C LEU A 230 -9.03 4.99 4.10
N VAL A 231 -8.44 5.67 3.13
CA VAL A 231 -9.15 6.52 2.17
C VAL A 231 -8.71 6.12 0.78
N LEU A 232 -9.62 5.59 -0.03
CA LEU A 232 -9.38 5.42 -1.46
C LEU A 232 -9.69 6.75 -2.15
N VAL A 233 -8.73 7.31 -2.87
CA VAL A 233 -8.88 8.57 -3.59
C VAL A 233 -8.93 8.27 -5.08
N ASP A 234 -10.09 8.49 -5.70
CA ASP A 234 -10.24 8.42 -7.15
C ASP A 234 -9.76 9.74 -7.76
N THR A 235 -8.55 9.70 -8.34
CA THR A 235 -7.96 10.89 -8.95
C THR A 235 -8.34 10.98 -10.43
N PRO A 236 -8.63 12.19 -10.95
CA PRO A 236 -8.74 12.39 -12.39
C PRO A 236 -7.44 11.95 -13.07
N GLY A 237 -7.53 11.27 -14.21
CA GLY A 237 -6.34 10.91 -14.99
C GLY A 237 -5.57 12.17 -15.42
N PRO A 238 -4.24 12.12 -15.50
CA PRO A 238 -3.40 13.30 -15.81
C PRO A 238 -3.73 13.93 -17.18
N ASN A 239 -4.24 13.15 -18.11
CA ASN A 239 -4.63 13.61 -19.45
C ASN A 239 -6.11 13.98 -19.60
N ASN A 240 -6.93 13.72 -18.58
CA ASN A 240 -8.37 13.96 -18.61
C ASN A 240 -8.79 15.32 -18.02
N SER A 241 -7.90 16.04 -17.40
CA SER A 241 -8.23 17.32 -16.79
C SER A 241 -8.02 18.44 -17.81
N ARG A 242 -9.11 18.95 -18.36
CA ARG A 242 -9.13 20.27 -19.03
C ARG A 242 -8.77 21.40 -18.06
N ASP A 243 -8.69 21.08 -16.75
CA ASP A 243 -8.37 22.03 -15.69
C ASP A 243 -6.96 21.78 -15.17
N PRO A 244 -5.99 22.71 -15.35
CA PRO A 244 -4.64 22.63 -14.82
C PRO A 244 -4.58 22.42 -13.29
N HIS A 245 -5.58 22.85 -12.55
CA HIS A 245 -5.67 22.66 -11.11
C HIS A 245 -5.78 21.19 -10.72
N HIS A 246 -6.54 20.39 -11.44
CA HIS A 246 -6.69 18.95 -11.16
C HIS A 246 -5.40 18.17 -11.46
N GLN A 247 -4.70 18.56 -12.52
CA GLN A 247 -3.38 17.99 -12.81
C GLN A 247 -2.40 18.30 -11.66
N GLN A 248 -2.32 19.54 -11.21
CA GLN A 248 -1.47 19.91 -10.07
C GLN A 248 -1.84 19.18 -8.77
N MET A 249 -3.13 18.93 -8.52
CA MET A 249 -3.55 18.17 -7.35
C MET A 249 -3.08 16.72 -7.42
N THR A 250 -3.22 16.05 -8.56
CA THR A 250 -2.71 14.70 -8.77
C THR A 250 -1.19 14.65 -8.52
N TYR A 251 -0.43 15.60 -9.06
CA TYR A 251 1.02 15.68 -8.83
C TYR A 251 1.36 15.90 -7.35
N ARG A 252 0.67 16.79 -6.63
CA ARG A 252 0.88 17.01 -5.18
C ARG A 252 0.57 15.78 -4.33
N MET A 253 -0.45 15.00 -4.69
CA MET A 253 -0.78 13.74 -4.01
C MET A 253 0.35 12.72 -4.15
N LEU A 254 1.06 12.71 -5.28
CA LEU A 254 2.22 11.85 -5.51
C LEU A 254 3.45 12.28 -4.70
N GLU A 255 3.60 13.57 -4.37
CA GLU A 255 4.72 14.10 -3.59
C GLU A 255 4.64 13.77 -2.08
N ASN A 256 3.43 13.60 -1.53
CA ASN A 256 3.23 13.33 -0.10
C ASN A 256 3.63 11.90 0.28
N SER A 257 4.93 11.67 0.49
CA SER A 257 5.55 10.36 0.57
C SER A 257 5.19 9.52 1.81
N ASP A 258 4.91 10.14 2.96
CA ASP A 258 4.87 9.40 4.23
C ASP A 258 3.47 8.93 4.66
N LYS A 259 2.42 9.44 4.02
CA LYS A 259 1.01 9.23 4.43
C LYS A 259 0.11 8.67 3.34
N SER A 260 0.68 8.25 2.22
CA SER A 260 -0.10 7.73 1.10
C SER A 260 0.63 6.66 0.30
N LEU A 261 -0.16 5.81 -0.34
CA LEU A 261 0.27 4.82 -1.32
C LEU A 261 -0.31 5.22 -2.68
N VAL A 262 0.35 4.85 -3.75
CA VAL A 262 -0.10 5.06 -5.13
C VAL A 262 -0.43 3.72 -5.77
N LEU A 263 -1.69 3.53 -6.12
CA LEU A 263 -2.15 2.40 -6.91
C LEU A 263 -2.33 2.86 -8.36
N PHE A 264 -1.34 2.52 -9.19
CA PHE A 264 -1.31 2.90 -10.60
C PHE A 264 -1.95 1.80 -11.45
N VAL A 265 -3.08 2.10 -12.07
CA VAL A 265 -3.85 1.13 -12.87
C VAL A 265 -3.53 1.30 -14.35
N MET A 266 -2.95 0.27 -14.96
CA MET A 266 -2.62 0.21 -16.38
C MET A 266 -3.57 -0.73 -17.12
N ASN A 267 -3.84 -0.43 -18.37
CA ASN A 267 -4.62 -1.33 -19.23
C ASN A 267 -3.68 -2.38 -19.87
N GLY A 268 -3.77 -3.63 -19.44
CA GLY A 268 -2.94 -4.71 -19.95
C GLY A 268 -3.02 -4.93 -21.46
N THR A 269 -4.18 -4.63 -22.07
CA THR A 269 -4.39 -4.77 -23.53
C THR A 269 -3.91 -3.55 -24.34
N GLN A 270 -3.42 -2.48 -23.69
CA GLN A 270 -3.03 -1.22 -24.35
C GLN A 270 -1.84 -0.57 -23.65
N LEU A 271 -0.72 -1.27 -23.55
CA LEU A 271 0.47 -0.81 -22.81
C LEU A 271 1.35 0.19 -23.57
N ASN A 272 1.17 0.34 -24.89
CA ASN A 272 2.05 1.13 -25.77
C ASN A 272 1.61 2.58 -26.00
N VAL A 273 0.75 3.15 -25.15
CA VAL A 273 0.22 4.50 -25.39
C VAL A 273 1.22 5.55 -24.91
N ASN A 274 1.82 6.29 -25.85
CA ASN A 274 2.79 7.36 -25.62
C ASN A 274 2.25 8.60 -24.89
N ASP A 275 0.95 8.65 -24.59
CA ASP A 275 0.27 9.86 -24.09
C ASP A 275 0.58 10.20 -22.61
N GLU A 276 1.37 9.37 -21.92
CA GLU A 276 1.57 9.49 -20.46
C GLU A 276 3.03 9.66 -20.04
N LYS A 277 3.94 9.91 -21.00
CA LYS A 277 5.38 10.00 -20.72
C LYS A 277 5.71 11.01 -19.61
N ASN A 278 5.14 12.20 -19.67
CA ASN A 278 5.40 13.25 -18.66
C ASN A 278 4.95 12.83 -17.25
N PHE A 279 3.85 12.07 -17.18
CA PHE A 279 3.35 11.56 -15.91
C PHE A 279 4.23 10.44 -15.38
N MET A 280 4.68 9.52 -16.23
CA MET A 280 5.61 8.44 -15.86
C MET A 280 6.95 8.98 -15.41
N ASP A 281 7.50 9.99 -16.10
CA ASP A 281 8.73 10.69 -15.69
C ASP A 281 8.59 11.27 -14.28
N TYR A 282 7.44 11.88 -13.97
CA TYR A 282 7.17 12.42 -12.64
C TYR A 282 7.06 11.32 -11.57
N VAL A 283 6.37 10.23 -11.86
CA VAL A 283 6.31 9.05 -10.98
C VAL A 283 7.73 8.52 -10.71
N CYS A 284 8.55 8.40 -11.74
CA CYS A 284 9.95 8.00 -11.62
C CYS A 284 10.73 8.91 -10.67
N ASP A 285 10.62 10.23 -10.84
CA ASP A 285 11.32 11.21 -10.01
C ASP A 285 10.84 11.13 -8.53
N CYS A 286 9.56 10.88 -8.29
CA CYS A 286 9.03 10.66 -6.94
C CYS A 286 9.54 9.33 -6.33
N MET A 287 9.62 8.26 -7.11
CA MET A 287 10.15 6.97 -6.65
C MET A 287 11.65 7.03 -6.33
N ALA A 288 12.42 7.80 -7.08
CA ALA A 288 13.86 7.92 -6.89
C ALA A 288 14.25 8.61 -5.56
N LYS A 289 13.36 9.41 -4.97
CA LYS A 289 13.65 10.23 -3.78
C LYS A 289 13.70 9.43 -2.46
N GLY A 290 13.22 8.19 -2.38
CA GLY A 290 12.97 7.52 -1.10
C GLY A 290 13.33 6.03 -1.00
N GLY A 291 14.30 5.50 -1.76
CA GLY A 291 14.81 4.14 -1.62
C GLY A 291 13.73 3.03 -1.77
N LYS A 292 13.88 1.92 -1.04
CA LYS A 292 12.95 0.77 -1.11
C LYS A 292 11.54 1.13 -0.66
N GLN A 293 11.38 1.93 0.40
CA GLN A 293 10.07 2.40 0.85
C GLN A 293 9.34 3.15 -0.26
N SER A 294 10.03 4.01 -0.99
CA SER A 294 9.44 4.74 -2.11
C SER A 294 9.00 3.80 -3.23
N ARG A 295 9.76 2.75 -3.53
CA ARG A 295 9.37 1.72 -4.50
C ARG A 295 8.14 0.94 -4.05
N GLU A 296 8.10 0.48 -2.81
CA GLU A 296 6.96 -0.25 -2.24
C GLU A 296 5.70 0.60 -2.13
N ARG A 297 5.84 1.93 -2.13
CA ARG A 297 4.72 2.89 -2.14
C ARG A 297 3.94 2.86 -3.45
N TYR A 298 4.56 2.42 -4.57
CA TYR A 298 3.93 2.38 -5.88
C TYR A 298 3.59 0.93 -6.25
N ILE A 299 2.30 0.66 -6.40
CA ILE A 299 1.74 -0.61 -6.86
C ILE A 299 1.25 -0.39 -8.29
N PHE A 300 1.78 -1.16 -9.25
CA PHE A 300 1.36 -1.12 -10.65
C PHE A 300 0.39 -2.27 -10.90
N ALA A 301 -0.91 -1.97 -10.98
CA ALA A 301 -1.94 -2.94 -11.28
C ALA A 301 -2.15 -3.03 -12.80
N ILE A 302 -1.77 -4.15 -13.40
CA ILE A 302 -2.00 -4.42 -14.82
C ILE A 302 -3.38 -5.06 -14.94
N ASN A 303 -4.36 -4.24 -15.26
CA ASN A 303 -5.77 -4.63 -15.28
C ASN A 303 -6.22 -5.14 -16.66
N LYS A 304 -7.39 -5.76 -16.69
CA LYS A 304 -8.01 -6.41 -17.86
C LYS A 304 -7.29 -7.67 -18.33
N MET A 305 -6.68 -8.36 -17.39
CA MET A 305 -6.00 -9.62 -17.71
C MET A 305 -6.95 -10.71 -18.19
N ASP A 306 -8.25 -10.61 -17.87
CA ASP A 306 -9.33 -11.45 -18.36
C ASP A 306 -9.68 -11.20 -19.84
N SER A 307 -9.15 -10.17 -20.46
CA SER A 307 -9.45 -9.78 -21.85
C SER A 307 -8.49 -10.38 -22.88
N PHE A 308 -7.45 -11.10 -22.43
CA PHE A 308 -6.52 -11.77 -23.33
C PHE A 308 -7.13 -13.07 -23.91
N ASN A 309 -6.86 -13.31 -25.20
CA ASN A 309 -7.19 -14.59 -25.83
C ASN A 309 -5.98 -15.53 -25.70
N PRO A 310 -6.11 -16.68 -24.99
CA PRO A 310 -5.00 -17.60 -24.78
C PRO A 310 -4.35 -18.14 -26.05
N GLU A 311 -5.07 -18.09 -27.19
CA GLU A 311 -4.56 -18.56 -28.46
C GLU A 311 -3.64 -17.56 -29.17
N ASP A 312 -3.77 -16.26 -28.83
CA ASP A 312 -3.07 -15.17 -29.53
C ASP A 312 -2.00 -14.48 -28.68
N GLU A 313 -2.27 -14.29 -27.38
CA GLU A 313 -1.38 -13.53 -26.46
C GLU A 313 -1.39 -14.15 -25.06
N SER A 314 -0.20 -14.31 -24.46
CA SER A 314 -0.12 -14.80 -23.09
C SER A 314 -0.16 -13.64 -22.09
N PRO A 315 -0.79 -13.82 -20.92
CA PRO A 315 -0.70 -12.87 -19.82
C PRO A 315 0.75 -12.55 -19.41
N GLU A 316 1.64 -13.53 -19.49
CA GLU A 316 3.05 -13.37 -19.19
C GLU A 316 3.74 -12.38 -20.14
N ASP A 317 3.41 -12.42 -21.44
CA ASP A 317 3.94 -11.46 -22.40
C ASP A 317 3.46 -10.03 -22.11
N ALA A 318 2.20 -9.88 -21.70
CA ALA A 318 1.67 -8.60 -21.26
C ALA A 318 2.40 -8.05 -20.01
N LEU A 319 2.70 -8.90 -19.05
CA LEU A 319 3.46 -8.51 -17.84
C LEU A 319 4.91 -8.14 -18.20
N LYS A 320 5.58 -8.90 -19.07
CA LYS A 320 6.91 -8.54 -19.57
C LYS A 320 6.88 -7.22 -20.30
N GLN A 321 5.87 -6.99 -21.13
CA GLN A 321 5.70 -5.72 -21.83
C GLN A 321 5.43 -4.57 -20.86
N ALA A 322 4.57 -4.74 -19.85
CA ALA A 322 4.34 -3.74 -18.81
C ALA A 322 5.63 -3.41 -18.06
N LYS A 323 6.42 -4.43 -17.70
CA LYS A 323 7.73 -4.24 -17.07
C LYS A 323 8.67 -3.43 -17.96
N ASN A 324 8.79 -3.79 -19.22
CA ASN A 324 9.63 -3.07 -20.17
C ASN A 324 9.19 -1.61 -20.32
N VAL A 325 7.90 -1.34 -20.46
CA VAL A 325 7.37 0.04 -20.55
C VAL A 325 7.72 0.85 -19.30
N LEU A 326 7.62 0.26 -18.11
CA LEU A 326 7.97 0.93 -16.86
C LEU A 326 9.49 1.17 -16.75
N GLU A 327 10.31 0.19 -17.10
CA GLU A 327 11.77 0.28 -17.07
C GLU A 327 12.31 1.26 -18.13
N ASP A 328 11.73 1.33 -19.31
CA ASP A 328 12.03 2.32 -20.36
C ASP A 328 11.73 3.76 -19.90
N ASN A 329 10.75 3.91 -19.01
CA ASN A 329 10.46 5.16 -18.32
C ASN A 329 11.26 5.32 -17.01
N ARG A 330 12.36 4.62 -16.83
CA ARG A 330 13.30 4.70 -15.70
C ARG A 330 12.71 4.24 -14.36
N ILE A 331 11.56 3.58 -14.35
CA ILE A 331 10.98 2.96 -13.16
C ILE A 331 11.62 1.58 -12.99
N LEU A 332 12.74 1.53 -12.29
CA LEU A 332 13.51 0.31 -12.09
C LEU A 332 12.87 -0.57 -11.02
N TYR A 333 12.78 -1.88 -11.30
CA TYR A 333 12.19 -2.88 -10.40
C TYR A 333 10.75 -2.54 -9.99
N PRO A 334 9.84 -2.33 -10.95
CA PRO A 334 8.45 -2.00 -10.66
C PRO A 334 7.76 -3.15 -9.91
N ASN A 335 6.91 -2.81 -8.95
CA ASN A 335 6.08 -3.75 -8.23
C ASN A 335 4.76 -3.97 -8.98
N ILE A 336 4.71 -5.01 -9.81
CA ILE A 336 3.64 -5.26 -10.78
C ILE A 336 2.68 -6.32 -10.26
N PHE A 337 1.38 -6.02 -10.34
CA PHE A 337 0.29 -6.92 -9.96
C PHE A 337 -0.66 -7.13 -11.14
N PRO A 338 -0.72 -8.34 -11.73
CA PRO A 338 -1.76 -8.66 -12.69
C PRO A 338 -3.12 -8.72 -12.01
N VAL A 339 -4.16 -8.17 -12.64
CA VAL A 339 -5.50 -8.14 -12.07
C VAL A 339 -6.60 -8.17 -13.13
N SER A 340 -7.71 -8.86 -12.82
CA SER A 340 -9.00 -8.68 -13.46
C SER A 340 -9.97 -8.04 -12.48
N ALA A 341 -10.04 -6.71 -12.50
CA ALA A 341 -10.95 -5.97 -11.63
C ALA A 341 -12.43 -6.31 -11.89
N GLN A 342 -12.78 -6.68 -13.13
CA GLN A 342 -14.14 -7.06 -13.49
C GLN A 342 -14.52 -8.39 -12.85
N ALA A 343 -13.65 -9.41 -12.93
CA ALA A 343 -13.88 -10.71 -12.32
C ALA A 343 -13.99 -10.61 -10.79
N ALA A 344 -13.07 -9.84 -10.17
CA ALA A 344 -13.12 -9.58 -8.73
C ALA A 344 -14.44 -8.92 -8.30
N LEU A 345 -14.85 -7.86 -9.01
CA LEU A 345 -16.08 -7.14 -8.71
C LEU A 345 -17.32 -8.04 -8.87
N GLU A 346 -17.35 -8.87 -9.89
CA GLU A 346 -18.46 -9.77 -10.13
C GLU A 346 -18.53 -10.89 -9.07
N ALA A 347 -17.41 -11.48 -8.67
CA ALA A 347 -17.35 -12.45 -7.58
C ALA A 347 -17.92 -11.88 -6.28
N ARG A 348 -17.55 -10.63 -5.96
CA ARG A 348 -17.96 -9.96 -4.71
C ARG A 348 -19.40 -9.46 -4.71
N THR A 349 -19.91 -9.03 -5.86
CA THR A 349 -21.25 -8.41 -5.94
C THR A 349 -22.33 -9.32 -6.51
N GLN A 350 -21.97 -10.42 -7.13
CA GLN A 350 -22.89 -11.40 -7.71
C GLN A 350 -22.35 -12.81 -7.42
N PRO A 351 -22.55 -13.33 -6.19
CA PRO A 351 -22.13 -14.68 -5.82
C PRO A 351 -22.58 -15.68 -6.86
N LEU A 352 -21.70 -16.59 -7.26
CA LEU A 352 -21.95 -17.58 -8.32
C LEU A 352 -23.03 -18.56 -7.93
N ILE A 353 -24.27 -18.25 -8.24
CA ILE A 353 -25.34 -19.22 -8.26
C ILE A 353 -25.53 -19.69 -9.71
N HIS A 354 -24.79 -20.74 -10.12
CA HIS A 354 -25.04 -21.63 -11.25
C HIS A 354 -24.80 -21.13 -12.69
N ASN A 355 -24.32 -19.91 -12.97
CA ASN A 355 -23.90 -19.52 -14.31
C ASN A 355 -22.57 -18.78 -14.27
N VAL A 356 -21.49 -19.51 -14.42
CA VAL A 356 -20.14 -18.91 -14.59
C VAL A 356 -20.19 -18.08 -15.88
N LYS A 357 -20.10 -16.76 -15.76
CA LYS A 357 -19.96 -15.90 -16.93
C LYS A 357 -18.66 -16.20 -17.65
N ASP A 358 -18.60 -15.96 -18.96
CA ASP A 358 -17.39 -16.21 -19.76
C ASP A 358 -16.14 -15.53 -19.20
N SER A 359 -16.28 -14.34 -18.56
CA SER A 359 -15.21 -13.65 -17.88
C SER A 359 -14.58 -14.46 -16.74
N TYR A 360 -15.39 -15.16 -15.93
CA TYR A 360 -14.88 -16.04 -14.87
C TYR A 360 -14.19 -17.27 -15.42
N ALA A 361 -14.77 -17.88 -16.45
CA ALA A 361 -14.15 -19.02 -17.11
C ALA A 361 -12.81 -18.64 -17.71
N ASN A 362 -12.67 -17.43 -18.23
CA ASN A 362 -11.40 -16.91 -18.72
C ASN A 362 -10.41 -16.64 -17.57
N VAL A 363 -10.85 -16.05 -16.46
CA VAL A 363 -10.01 -15.91 -15.27
C VAL A 363 -9.53 -17.26 -14.79
N LEU A 364 -10.41 -18.23 -14.57
CA LEU A 364 -10.03 -19.56 -14.10
C LEU A 364 -9.13 -20.33 -15.11
N ARG A 365 -9.31 -20.14 -16.41
CA ARG A 365 -8.47 -20.78 -17.43
C ARG A 365 -7.11 -20.14 -17.61
N ASN A 366 -7.10 -18.79 -17.64
CA ASN A 366 -5.90 -18.02 -17.95
C ASN A 366 -5.10 -17.66 -16.69
N PHE A 367 -5.73 -17.74 -15.52
CA PHE A 367 -5.19 -17.31 -14.24
C PHE A 367 -5.12 -18.44 -13.20
N LYS A 368 -5.33 -19.68 -13.59
CA LYS A 368 -4.87 -20.81 -12.78
C LYS A 368 -3.38 -20.69 -12.48
N GLU A 369 -2.68 -20.03 -13.38
CA GLU A 369 -1.28 -19.71 -13.35
C GLU A 369 -0.98 -18.34 -12.71
N PHE A 370 -1.98 -17.51 -12.45
CA PHE A 370 -1.89 -16.28 -11.63
C PHE A 370 -2.12 -16.55 -10.13
N ALA A 371 -2.00 -17.78 -9.70
CA ALA A 371 -1.55 -18.01 -8.37
C ALA A 371 -0.36 -17.04 -8.20
N PHE A 372 -0.45 -16.10 -7.26
CA PHE A 372 0.58 -15.11 -7.03
C PHE A 372 1.99 -15.69 -6.94
N ASP A 373 2.13 -17.02 -6.80
CA ASP A 373 3.35 -17.82 -6.86
C ASP A 373 4.04 -17.80 -8.22
N ASP A 374 3.26 -17.83 -9.32
CA ASP A 374 3.81 -17.89 -10.66
C ASP A 374 4.37 -16.54 -11.10
N TYR A 375 3.93 -15.45 -10.46
CA TYR A 375 4.35 -14.08 -10.76
C TYR A 375 5.01 -13.38 -9.56
N TYR A 376 5.50 -14.14 -8.61
CA TYR A 376 6.23 -13.65 -7.45
C TYR A 376 7.37 -12.69 -7.82
N GLU A 377 8.07 -12.97 -8.90
CA GLU A 377 9.15 -12.11 -9.41
C GLU A 377 8.70 -10.67 -9.75
N TYR A 378 7.39 -10.47 -9.95
CA TYR A 378 6.81 -9.15 -10.24
C TYR A 378 6.25 -8.45 -8.99
N ASN A 379 5.67 -9.17 -8.05
CA ASN A 379 4.91 -8.57 -6.94
C ASN A 379 5.65 -8.46 -5.60
N HIS A 380 6.85 -8.98 -5.49
CA HIS A 380 7.74 -8.86 -4.31
C HIS A 380 7.06 -8.98 -2.93
N LEU A 381 5.97 -9.75 -2.83
CA LEU A 381 5.34 -10.00 -1.54
C LEU A 381 6.27 -10.84 -0.65
N PRO A 382 6.32 -10.58 0.67
CA PRO A 382 7.06 -11.43 1.60
C PRO A 382 6.59 -12.88 1.59
N ILE A 383 7.51 -13.79 1.82
CA ILE A 383 7.25 -15.25 1.80
C ILE A 383 6.10 -15.62 2.76
N SER A 384 5.97 -14.93 3.90
CA SER A 384 4.86 -15.16 4.85
C SER A 384 3.50 -14.82 4.26
N VAL A 385 3.41 -13.74 3.46
CA VAL A 385 2.19 -13.35 2.76
C VAL A 385 1.85 -14.37 1.68
N GLN A 386 2.85 -14.81 0.91
CA GLN A 386 2.69 -15.84 -0.11
C GLN A 386 2.14 -17.15 0.49
N LYS A 387 2.76 -17.66 1.56
CA LYS A 387 2.29 -18.86 2.27
C LYS A 387 0.87 -18.71 2.80
N ARG A 388 0.49 -17.50 3.23
CA ARG A 388 -0.89 -17.22 3.62
C ARG A 388 -1.85 -17.30 2.45
N MET A 389 -1.46 -16.78 1.29
CA MET A 389 -2.25 -16.85 0.05
C MET A 389 -2.42 -18.31 -0.40
N GLU A 390 -1.34 -19.10 -0.41
CA GLU A 390 -1.37 -20.55 -0.68
C GLU A 390 -2.34 -21.28 0.26
N SER A 391 -2.28 -20.97 1.56
CA SER A 391 -3.20 -21.55 2.55
C SER A 391 -4.66 -21.14 2.31
N LEU A 392 -4.92 -19.93 1.84
CA LEU A 392 -6.26 -19.49 1.46
C LEU A 392 -6.76 -20.24 0.23
N LEU A 393 -5.92 -20.46 -0.78
CA LEU A 393 -6.25 -21.23 -2.00
C LEU A 393 -6.67 -22.67 -1.69
N VAL A 394 -5.97 -23.33 -0.77
CA VAL A 394 -6.28 -24.74 -0.40
C VAL A 394 -7.69 -24.88 0.19
N ASN A 395 -8.20 -23.85 0.89
CA ASN A 395 -9.47 -23.87 1.59
C ASN A 395 -10.53 -22.96 0.95
N ALA A 396 -10.24 -22.38 -0.23
CA ALA A 396 -11.12 -21.46 -0.90
C ALA A 396 -12.37 -22.18 -1.46
N ASP A 397 -13.52 -21.56 -1.25
CA ASP A 397 -14.70 -21.85 -2.07
C ASP A 397 -14.55 -21.26 -3.47
N GLU A 398 -15.54 -21.43 -4.32
CA GLU A 398 -15.46 -21.01 -5.71
C GLU A 398 -15.31 -19.49 -5.85
N ASP A 399 -16.05 -18.71 -5.06
CA ASP A 399 -16.00 -17.24 -5.09
C ASP A 399 -14.64 -16.71 -4.61
N LEU A 400 -14.14 -17.18 -3.47
CA LEU A 400 -12.83 -16.80 -2.96
C LEU A 400 -11.70 -17.23 -3.90
N ASN A 401 -11.84 -18.37 -4.54
CA ASN A 401 -10.88 -18.85 -5.53
C ASN A 401 -10.78 -17.87 -6.72
N ILE A 402 -11.95 -17.40 -7.22
CA ILE A 402 -11.98 -16.39 -8.29
C ILE A 402 -11.35 -15.06 -7.82
N GLU A 403 -11.64 -14.62 -6.61
CA GLU A 403 -11.04 -13.40 -6.06
C GLU A 403 -9.50 -13.49 -5.99
N ILE A 404 -8.96 -14.61 -5.51
CA ILE A 404 -7.52 -14.84 -5.44
C ILE A 404 -6.92 -14.84 -6.84
N HIS A 405 -7.48 -15.64 -7.75
CA HIS A 405 -7.00 -15.75 -9.13
C HIS A 405 -7.22 -14.47 -9.94
N SER A 406 -8.17 -13.62 -9.58
CA SER A 406 -8.32 -12.30 -10.21
C SER A 406 -7.18 -11.34 -9.91
N GLY A 407 -6.30 -11.64 -8.95
CA GLY A 407 -5.19 -10.81 -8.52
C GLY A 407 -5.57 -9.72 -7.51
N ILE A 408 -6.87 -9.51 -7.21
CA ILE A 408 -7.31 -8.43 -6.31
C ILE A 408 -6.79 -8.63 -4.88
N VAL A 409 -6.80 -9.86 -4.39
CA VAL A 409 -6.35 -10.20 -3.03
C VAL A 409 -4.86 -9.90 -2.85
N SER A 410 -4.03 -10.11 -3.88
CA SER A 410 -2.61 -9.77 -3.86
C SER A 410 -2.39 -8.25 -3.71
N ILE A 411 -3.18 -7.44 -4.41
CA ILE A 411 -3.15 -5.97 -4.28
C ILE A 411 -3.54 -5.55 -2.85
N GLU A 412 -4.59 -6.15 -2.29
CA GLU A 412 -5.04 -5.89 -0.92
C GLU A 412 -3.97 -6.25 0.11
N GLN A 413 -3.29 -7.39 -0.07
CA GLN A 413 -2.18 -7.78 0.79
C GLN A 413 -1.00 -6.80 0.68
N ALA A 414 -0.68 -6.32 -0.51
CA ALA A 414 0.37 -5.32 -0.71
C ALA A 414 0.02 -3.99 -0.01
N ILE A 415 -1.22 -3.51 -0.14
CA ILE A 415 -1.70 -2.32 0.57
C ILE A 415 -1.59 -2.52 2.09
N SER A 416 -2.11 -3.64 2.60
CA SER A 416 -2.08 -3.99 4.02
C SER A 416 -0.65 -4.07 4.57
N LEU A 417 0.25 -4.70 3.82
CA LEU A 417 1.66 -4.79 4.17
C LEU A 417 2.31 -3.40 4.28
N TYR A 418 2.11 -2.54 3.27
CA TYR A 418 2.65 -1.18 3.29
C TYR A 418 2.13 -0.37 4.47
N VAL A 419 0.82 -0.43 4.72
CA VAL A 419 0.18 0.24 5.88
C VAL A 419 0.80 -0.23 7.18
N ASN A 420 0.91 -1.52 7.41
CA ASN A 420 1.45 -2.08 8.65
C ASN A 420 2.95 -1.79 8.84
N LYS A 421 3.73 -1.86 7.78
CA LYS A 421 5.19 -1.70 7.81
C LYS A 421 5.62 -0.24 7.98
N TYR A 422 4.95 0.69 7.30
CA TYR A 422 5.36 2.09 7.24
C TYR A 422 4.38 3.05 7.90
N ALA A 423 3.12 3.04 7.50
CA ALA A 423 2.15 4.03 7.95
C ALA A 423 1.82 3.90 9.44
N ARG A 424 1.58 2.68 9.92
CA ARG A 424 1.29 2.44 11.35
C ARG A 424 2.50 2.69 12.24
N THR A 425 3.69 2.31 11.80
CA THR A 425 4.93 2.60 12.57
C THR A 425 5.16 4.10 12.68
N GLN A 426 4.90 4.85 11.60
CA GLN A 426 4.99 6.31 11.62
C GLN A 426 3.92 6.93 12.53
N LYS A 427 2.68 6.45 12.46
CA LYS A 427 1.60 6.91 13.35
C LYS A 427 1.94 6.72 14.83
N VAL A 428 2.45 5.56 15.22
CA VAL A 428 2.90 5.28 16.59
C VAL A 428 4.01 6.26 17.00
N ARG A 429 4.96 6.51 16.13
CA ARG A 429 6.00 7.50 16.34
C ARG A 429 5.42 8.89 16.56
N ASP A 430 4.53 9.36 15.69
CA ASP A 430 3.89 10.67 15.77
C ASP A 430 3.12 10.83 17.08
N LEU A 431 2.44 9.77 17.55
CA LEU A 431 1.77 9.75 18.85
C LEU A 431 2.75 9.93 20.00
N VAL A 432 3.85 9.18 20.00
CA VAL A 432 4.87 9.25 21.06
C VAL A 432 5.59 10.59 21.05
N ASP A 433 5.95 11.12 19.87
CA ASP A 433 6.63 12.41 19.73
C ASP A 433 5.72 13.56 20.18
N THR A 434 4.43 13.55 19.82
CA THR A 434 3.43 14.52 20.30
C THR A 434 3.38 14.53 21.81
N PHE A 435 3.36 13.36 22.44
CA PHE A 435 3.31 13.21 23.87
C PHE A 435 4.59 13.73 24.55
N ASN A 436 5.76 13.33 24.04
CA ASN A 436 7.05 13.76 24.57
C ASN A 436 7.25 15.28 24.46
N ASN A 437 6.83 15.89 23.36
CA ASN A 437 6.93 17.33 23.17
C ASN A 437 6.08 18.08 24.22
N ARG A 438 4.86 17.63 24.47
CA ARG A 438 4.00 18.19 25.51
C ARG A 438 4.54 17.98 26.92
N LEU A 439 5.11 16.81 27.21
CA LEU A 439 5.77 16.56 28.49
C LEU A 439 6.96 17.50 28.71
N ASN A 440 7.73 17.80 27.68
CA ASN A 440 8.87 18.71 27.78
C ASN A 440 8.43 20.17 27.97
N GLU A 441 7.37 20.60 27.30
CA GLU A 441 6.75 21.92 27.51
C GLU A 441 6.25 22.11 28.96
N LEU A 442 5.77 21.03 29.61
CA LEU A 442 5.31 21.07 31.00
C LEU A 442 6.45 21.05 32.03
N LYS A 443 7.66 20.66 31.61
CA LYS A 443 8.86 20.65 32.47
C LYS A 443 9.62 22.00 32.44
N ALA A 444 9.43 22.79 31.37
CA ALA A 444 9.99 24.12 31.22
C ALA A 444 9.13 25.16 31.94
#